data_08ad80978866f0ae5a8ce0bc90803b52
#
_entry.id   08ad80978866f0ae5a8ce0bc90803b52
#
_cell.length_a   1.000
_cell.length_b   1.000
_cell.length_c   1.000
_cell.angle_alpha   90.00
_cell.angle_beta   90.00
_cell.angle_gamma   90.00
#
_symmetry.space_group_name_H-M   'P 1'
#
loop_
_entity.id
_entity.type
_entity.pdbx_description
1 polymer ?
#
loop_
_entity_poly.entity_id
_entity_poly.type
_entity_poly.pdbx_seq_one_letter_code
_entity_poly.pdbx_strand_id
1 'polypeptide(L)'
;SLLGHSLDVLISDCPDCLMGLRPSIGTPILLVTAYGSFLEPELARRLSPLRQLARPLSRNQLYQALKHVLEHTAIAPSSASDTTGEQRNTRVLLVEDNPVNQLVAKGLLHKLGCQVWIAEHGLNALKMLEEHPIDLVLMDCNMPVMDGYEATRQIRDSGRWGGLPIIALTANALPDERERCRAAGMDDYLAKPFHRDELKAILDRWCPLTASD
;
A
#
# COMPACT_ATOMS: atom_id res chain seq x y z
N SER A 1 13.67 -22.10 -30.56
CA SER A 1 14.58 -21.07 -31.08
C SER A 1 13.82 -19.75 -31.15
N LEU A 2 13.88 -18.97 -30.04
CA LEU A 2 13.34 -17.61 -29.94
C LEU A 2 14.44 -16.55 -30.19
N LEU A 3 15.40 -16.87 -31.01
CA LEU A 3 16.50 -15.99 -31.36
C LEU A 3 16.08 -15.09 -32.54
N GLY A 4 15.75 -13.84 -32.25
CA GLY A 4 15.60 -12.81 -33.26
C GLY A 4 14.42 -11.85 -33.16
N HIS A 5 13.55 -11.99 -32.14
CA HIS A 5 12.48 -11.03 -31.91
C HIS A 5 12.76 -10.22 -30.64
N SER A 6 12.68 -8.90 -30.72
CA SER A 6 12.63 -8.05 -29.54
C SER A 6 11.30 -8.33 -28.82
N LEU A 7 11.36 -8.67 -27.55
CA LEU A 7 10.18 -8.83 -26.71
C LEU A 7 9.87 -7.49 -26.03
N ASP A 8 8.63 -7.03 -26.15
CA ASP A 8 8.20 -5.79 -25.51
C ASP A 8 7.98 -5.97 -24.01
N VAL A 9 7.57 -7.17 -23.60
CA VAL A 9 7.38 -7.55 -22.19
C VAL A 9 7.47 -9.07 -22.02
N LEU A 10 8.02 -9.53 -20.92
CA LEU A 10 8.03 -10.94 -20.52
C LEU A 10 7.07 -11.15 -19.36
N ILE A 11 6.10 -12.06 -19.53
CA ILE A 11 5.15 -12.44 -18.45
C ILE A 11 5.48 -13.85 -18.00
N SER A 12 5.70 -14.06 -16.71
CA SER A 12 5.99 -15.36 -16.12
C SER A 12 5.28 -15.55 -14.77
N ASP A 13 4.96 -16.78 -14.44
CA ASP A 13 4.47 -17.19 -13.12
C ASP A 13 5.52 -18.01 -12.32
N CYS A 14 6.68 -18.21 -12.90
CA CYS A 14 7.77 -18.97 -12.32
C CYS A 14 9.04 -18.11 -12.22
N PRO A 15 9.45 -17.70 -11.00
CA PRO A 15 10.68 -16.94 -10.81
C PRO A 15 11.93 -17.71 -11.23
N ASP A 16 11.98 -19.02 -10.94
CA ASP A 16 13.11 -19.88 -11.24
C ASP A 16 13.32 -20.08 -12.75
N CYS A 17 12.22 -20.11 -13.50
CA CYS A 17 12.26 -20.21 -14.96
C CYS A 17 12.90 -18.97 -15.60
N LEU A 18 12.81 -17.80 -14.96
CA LEU A 18 13.42 -16.56 -15.42
C LEU A 18 14.94 -16.56 -15.26
N MET A 19 15.47 -17.38 -14.33
CA MET A 19 16.91 -17.51 -14.14
C MET A 19 17.62 -18.20 -15.31
N GLY A 20 16.92 -19.10 -16.01
CA GLY A 20 17.41 -19.76 -17.22
C GLY A 20 17.29 -18.91 -18.49
N LEU A 21 16.41 -17.92 -18.49
CA LEU A 21 16.26 -16.98 -19.56
C LEU A 21 17.26 -15.84 -19.35
N ARG A 22 18.06 -15.51 -20.39
CA ARG A 22 18.80 -14.24 -20.43
C ARG A 22 17.93 -13.24 -21.18
N PRO A 23 17.00 -12.51 -20.51
CA PRO A 23 16.24 -11.47 -21.17
C PRO A 23 17.23 -10.44 -21.71
N SER A 24 16.94 -9.88 -22.87
CA SER A 24 17.73 -8.76 -23.39
C SER A 24 17.75 -7.66 -22.33
N ILE A 25 18.92 -7.03 -22.15
CA ILE A 25 19.04 -5.95 -21.14
C ILE A 25 17.96 -4.90 -21.40
N GLY A 26 17.09 -4.70 -20.43
CA GLY A 26 15.99 -3.73 -20.51
C GLY A 26 14.61 -4.29 -20.89
N THR A 27 14.47 -5.60 -21.19
CA THR A 27 13.13 -6.18 -21.40
C THR A 27 12.36 -6.20 -20.07
N PRO A 28 11.22 -5.50 -19.98
CA PRO A 28 10.45 -5.47 -18.74
C PRO A 28 9.82 -6.83 -18.45
N ILE A 29 9.83 -7.20 -17.18
CA ILE A 29 9.31 -8.47 -16.69
C ILE A 29 8.06 -8.23 -15.85
N LEU A 30 6.96 -8.90 -16.18
CA LEU A 30 5.76 -8.97 -15.38
C LEU A 30 5.67 -10.37 -14.74
N LEU A 31 5.94 -10.45 -13.44
CA LEU A 31 5.90 -11.69 -12.70
C LEU A 31 4.55 -11.85 -12.00
N VAL A 32 3.85 -12.94 -12.29
CA VAL A 32 2.56 -13.27 -11.70
C VAL A 32 2.77 -14.33 -10.62
N THR A 33 2.63 -13.97 -9.35
CA THR A 33 2.86 -14.89 -8.23
C THR A 33 1.59 -15.24 -7.48
N ALA A 34 1.63 -16.28 -6.66
CA ALA A 34 0.56 -16.53 -5.70
C ALA A 34 0.51 -15.39 -4.67
N TYR A 35 -0.68 -15.16 -4.09
CA TYR A 35 -0.83 -14.17 -3.04
C TYR A 35 0.09 -14.47 -1.86
N GLY A 36 0.85 -13.49 -1.41
CA GLY A 36 1.82 -13.65 -0.31
C GLY A 36 3.19 -14.22 -0.69
N SER A 37 3.45 -14.48 -1.98
CA SER A 37 4.79 -14.89 -2.43
C SER A 37 5.72 -13.69 -2.53
N PHE A 38 6.85 -13.74 -1.86
CA PHE A 38 7.91 -12.73 -1.92
C PHE A 38 9.04 -13.20 -2.84
N LEU A 39 9.49 -12.30 -3.70
CA LEU A 39 10.73 -12.48 -4.41
C LEU A 39 11.89 -12.06 -3.50
N GLU A 40 12.94 -12.84 -3.44
CA GLU A 40 14.16 -12.43 -2.74
C GLU A 40 14.69 -11.12 -3.32
N PRO A 41 15.13 -10.16 -2.49
CA PRO A 41 15.60 -8.86 -2.94
C PRO A 41 16.72 -8.91 -3.98
N GLU A 42 17.59 -9.91 -3.87
CA GLU A 42 18.69 -10.16 -4.79
C GLU A 42 18.16 -10.57 -6.19
N LEU A 43 17.15 -11.44 -6.20
CA LEU A 43 16.50 -11.89 -7.42
C LEU A 43 15.72 -10.75 -8.10
N ALA A 44 15.03 -9.94 -7.32
CA ALA A 44 14.31 -8.76 -7.82
C ALA A 44 15.25 -7.74 -8.49
N ARG A 45 16.45 -7.52 -7.93
CA ARG A 45 17.47 -6.64 -8.53
C ARG A 45 18.00 -7.19 -9.84
N ARG A 46 18.22 -8.51 -9.94
CA ARG A 46 18.75 -9.16 -11.16
C ARG A 46 17.76 -9.19 -12.30
N LEU A 47 16.47 -9.18 -12.01
CA LEU A 47 15.36 -9.22 -12.98
C LEU A 47 14.79 -7.84 -13.30
N SER A 48 15.45 -6.77 -12.88
CA SER A 48 14.97 -5.40 -13.14
C SER A 48 15.09 -5.02 -14.64
N PRO A 49 14.09 -4.36 -15.24
CA PRO A 49 12.86 -3.86 -14.64
C PRO A 49 11.78 -4.95 -14.42
N LEU A 50 11.39 -5.18 -13.19
CA LEU A 50 10.44 -6.20 -12.80
C LEU A 50 9.21 -5.59 -12.13
N ARG A 51 8.01 -6.04 -12.53
CA ARG A 51 6.77 -5.77 -11.82
C ARG A 51 6.12 -7.07 -11.37
N GLN A 52 5.74 -7.16 -10.10
CA GLN A 52 5.07 -8.32 -9.54
C GLN A 52 3.56 -8.06 -9.42
N LEU A 53 2.75 -9.06 -9.82
CA LEU A 53 1.30 -9.10 -9.64
C LEU A 53 0.92 -10.35 -8.86
N ALA A 54 0.03 -10.21 -7.87
CA ALA A 54 -0.49 -11.34 -7.10
C ALA A 54 -1.77 -11.89 -7.72
N ARG A 55 -1.96 -13.21 -7.66
CA ARG A 55 -3.25 -13.86 -7.99
C ARG A 55 -4.24 -13.72 -6.82
N PRO A 56 -5.56 -13.57 -7.08
CA PRO A 56 -6.24 -13.60 -8.39
C PRO A 56 -6.08 -12.28 -9.15
N LEU A 57 -5.83 -12.37 -10.46
CA LEU A 57 -5.65 -11.22 -11.34
C LEU A 57 -6.98 -10.75 -11.93
N SER A 58 -7.33 -9.50 -11.73
CA SER A 58 -8.39 -8.86 -12.48
C SER A 58 -7.89 -8.39 -13.86
N ARG A 59 -8.78 -8.31 -14.85
CA ARG A 59 -8.47 -7.77 -16.18
C ARG A 59 -7.89 -6.36 -16.09
N ASN A 60 -8.42 -5.55 -15.19
CA ASN A 60 -7.99 -4.16 -15.01
C ASN A 60 -6.57 -4.08 -14.43
N GLN A 61 -6.25 -4.91 -13.44
CA GLN A 61 -4.90 -4.96 -12.87
C GLN A 61 -3.84 -5.36 -13.91
N LEU A 62 -4.16 -6.37 -14.72
CA LEU A 62 -3.27 -6.80 -15.81
C LEU A 62 -3.10 -5.69 -16.85
N TYR A 63 -4.19 -5.05 -17.27
CA TYR A 63 -4.17 -3.95 -18.24
C TYR A 63 -3.32 -2.76 -17.74
N GLN A 64 -3.53 -2.32 -16.50
CA GLN A 64 -2.77 -1.22 -15.90
C GLN A 64 -1.29 -1.58 -15.75
N ALA A 65 -0.98 -2.81 -15.38
CA ALA A 65 0.40 -3.26 -15.27
C ALA A 65 1.11 -3.27 -16.63
N LEU A 66 0.46 -3.77 -17.68
CA LEU A 66 0.98 -3.79 -19.04
C LEU A 66 1.15 -2.36 -19.59
N LYS A 67 0.14 -1.51 -19.41
CA LYS A 67 0.20 -0.11 -19.82
C LYS A 67 1.40 0.59 -19.18
N HIS A 68 1.57 0.47 -17.88
CA HIS A 68 2.68 1.07 -17.15
C HIS A 68 4.04 0.55 -17.62
N VAL A 69 4.15 -0.75 -17.86
CA VAL A 69 5.38 -1.40 -18.30
C VAL A 69 5.76 -0.94 -19.71
N LEU A 70 4.81 -0.85 -20.65
CA LEU A 70 5.03 -0.45 -22.03
C LEU A 70 5.29 1.05 -22.18
N GLU A 71 4.66 1.88 -21.38
CA GLU A 71 4.87 3.34 -21.42
C GLU A 71 6.22 3.76 -20.83
N HIS A 72 6.80 2.98 -19.90
CA HIS A 72 8.06 3.30 -19.23
C HIS A 72 9.31 2.65 -19.88
N THR A 73 9.14 1.91 -20.98
CA THR A 73 10.28 1.31 -21.71
C THR A 73 11.11 2.35 -22.48
N ALA A 74 10.67 3.61 -22.52
CA ALA A 74 11.33 4.68 -23.28
C ALA A 74 12.28 5.57 -22.46
N ILE A 75 12.54 5.26 -21.17
CA ILE A 75 13.43 6.09 -20.35
C ILE A 75 14.55 5.22 -19.77
N ALA A 76 15.78 5.60 -20.11
CA ALA A 76 17.05 5.09 -19.61
C ALA A 76 17.07 5.02 -18.06
N PRO A 77 17.96 4.19 -17.47
CA PRO A 77 18.01 4.03 -16.03
C PRO A 77 18.31 5.36 -15.36
N SER A 78 17.29 6.02 -14.87
CA SER A 78 17.47 7.11 -13.94
C SER A 78 17.83 6.49 -12.60
N SER A 79 19.11 6.65 -12.29
CA SER A 79 19.72 6.42 -10.99
C SER A 79 18.78 6.78 -9.84
N ALA A 80 18.81 5.92 -8.84
CA ALA A 80 18.28 6.18 -7.50
C ALA A 80 18.51 7.64 -7.07
N SER A 81 17.49 8.44 -7.11
CA SER A 81 17.31 9.67 -6.33
C SER A 81 15.95 10.29 -6.63
N ASP A 82 14.86 9.58 -6.28
CA ASP A 82 13.59 10.24 -5.96
C ASP A 82 13.40 10.20 -4.43
N THR A 83 14.39 10.73 -3.73
CA THR A 83 14.27 11.26 -2.38
C THR A 83 14.01 12.77 -2.45
N THR A 84 13.04 13.18 -3.26
CA THR A 84 12.28 14.39 -3.04
C THR A 84 10.84 13.98 -2.74
N GLY A 85 10.68 13.04 -1.83
CA GLY A 85 9.48 12.92 -1.05
C GLY A 85 9.42 14.20 -0.21
N GLU A 86 8.44 15.06 -0.47
CA GLU A 86 7.99 16.04 0.49
C GLU A 86 8.03 15.36 1.85
N GLN A 87 8.92 15.80 2.75
CA GLN A 87 9.04 15.19 4.08
C GLN A 87 7.77 15.52 4.84
N ARG A 88 6.80 14.61 4.74
CA ARG A 88 5.62 14.65 5.60
C ARG A 88 6.07 14.13 6.95
N ASN A 89 6.21 14.98 7.93
CA ASN A 89 6.36 14.54 9.31
C ASN A 89 5.04 14.02 9.91
N THR A 90 4.10 13.60 9.07
CA THR A 90 2.79 13.07 9.49
C THR A 90 2.97 11.76 10.23
N ARG A 91 2.42 11.69 11.43
CA ARG A 91 2.46 10.52 12.32
C ARG A 91 1.21 9.69 12.10
N VAL A 92 1.37 8.53 11.52
CA VAL A 92 0.28 7.63 11.14
C VAL A 92 0.27 6.40 12.03
N LEU A 93 -0.86 6.09 12.63
CA LEU A 93 -1.13 4.82 13.28
C LEU A 93 -1.80 3.88 12.27
N LEU A 94 -1.12 2.81 11.90
CA LEU A 94 -1.65 1.74 11.07
C LEU A 94 -2.16 0.61 11.97
N VAL A 95 -3.47 0.33 11.91
CA VAL A 95 -4.10 -0.75 12.67
C VAL A 95 -4.54 -1.83 11.68
N GLU A 96 -3.86 -2.97 11.71
CA GLU A 96 -3.99 -4.05 10.75
C GLU A 96 -3.49 -5.34 11.41
N ASP A 97 -4.24 -6.43 11.37
CA ASP A 97 -3.88 -7.70 12.00
C ASP A 97 -2.95 -8.58 11.16
N ASN A 98 -2.98 -8.38 9.83
CA ASN A 98 -2.17 -9.18 8.90
C ASN A 98 -0.78 -8.57 8.71
N PRO A 99 0.31 -9.29 9.08
CA PRO A 99 1.68 -8.76 8.99
C PRO A 99 2.13 -8.45 7.56
N VAL A 100 1.55 -9.11 6.56
CA VAL A 100 1.85 -8.84 5.15
C VAL A 100 1.25 -7.49 4.73
N ASN A 101 0.00 -7.24 5.11
CA ASN A 101 -0.66 -5.97 4.84
C ASN A 101 0.03 -4.82 5.58
N GLN A 102 0.44 -5.05 6.85
CA GLN A 102 1.25 -4.11 7.63
C GLN A 102 2.53 -3.71 6.87
N LEU A 103 3.27 -4.69 6.36
CA LEU A 103 4.52 -4.45 5.66
C LEU A 103 4.32 -3.62 4.39
N VAL A 104 3.28 -3.95 3.60
CA VAL A 104 2.94 -3.22 2.36
C VAL A 104 2.53 -1.79 2.67
N ALA A 105 1.58 -1.60 3.58
CA ALA A 105 1.07 -0.27 3.95
C ALA A 105 2.17 0.60 4.58
N LYS A 106 2.98 0.03 5.49
CA LYS A 106 4.15 0.69 6.07
C LYS A 106 5.14 1.15 5.00
N GLY A 107 5.44 0.28 4.02
CA GLY A 107 6.34 0.62 2.92
C GLY A 107 5.84 1.78 2.06
N LEU A 108 4.52 1.85 1.80
CA LEU A 108 3.89 2.95 1.07
C LEU A 108 3.94 4.25 1.88
N LEU A 109 3.61 4.20 3.17
CA LEU A 109 3.63 5.35 4.07
C LEU A 109 5.04 5.93 4.24
N HIS A 110 6.06 5.08 4.39
CA HIS A 110 7.45 5.52 4.46
C HIS A 110 7.90 6.23 3.16
N LYS A 111 7.49 5.72 1.99
CA LYS A 111 7.77 6.38 0.69
C LYS A 111 7.07 7.72 0.55
N LEU A 112 5.99 7.95 1.30
CA LEU A 112 5.28 9.23 1.39
C LEU A 112 5.84 10.14 2.52
N GLY A 113 6.92 9.73 3.19
CA GLY A 113 7.58 10.51 4.23
C GLY A 113 6.88 10.52 5.59
N CYS A 114 5.97 9.55 5.84
CA CYS A 114 5.26 9.45 7.11
C CYS A 114 6.04 8.65 8.15
N GLN A 115 5.87 9.02 9.43
CA GLN A 115 6.24 8.18 10.56
C GLN A 115 5.10 7.20 10.86
N VAL A 116 5.41 5.91 11.06
CA VAL A 116 4.39 4.87 11.15
C VAL A 116 4.52 4.08 12.45
N TRP A 117 3.44 4.07 13.22
CA TRP A 117 3.21 3.15 14.33
C TRP A 117 2.26 2.04 13.88
N ILE A 118 2.43 0.83 14.41
CA ILE A 118 1.63 -0.33 14.03
C ILE A 118 0.94 -0.88 15.27
N ALA A 119 -0.35 -1.16 15.14
CA ALA A 119 -1.14 -1.91 16.09
C ALA A 119 -1.81 -3.11 15.40
N GLU A 120 -1.87 -4.25 16.06
CA GLU A 120 -2.40 -5.49 15.48
C GLU A 120 -3.91 -5.66 15.66
N HIS A 121 -4.53 -4.85 16.53
CA HIS A 121 -5.97 -4.85 16.80
C HIS A 121 -6.39 -3.57 17.55
N GLY A 122 -7.71 -3.36 17.72
CA GLY A 122 -8.26 -2.16 18.31
C GLY A 122 -7.74 -1.82 19.70
N LEU A 123 -7.56 -2.81 20.60
CA LEU A 123 -7.03 -2.56 21.95
C LEU A 123 -5.60 -2.01 21.92
N ASN A 124 -4.75 -2.51 21.03
CA ASN A 124 -3.40 -1.99 20.85
C ASN A 124 -3.43 -0.57 20.26
N ALA A 125 -4.38 -0.29 19.37
CA ALA A 125 -4.56 1.05 18.81
C ALA A 125 -4.88 2.07 19.91
N LEU A 126 -5.78 1.76 20.83
CA LEU A 126 -6.11 2.63 21.98
C LEU A 126 -4.88 2.95 22.83
N LYS A 127 -4.05 1.96 23.15
CA LYS A 127 -2.80 2.16 23.91
C LYS A 127 -1.83 3.06 23.16
N MET A 128 -1.62 2.80 21.84
CA MET A 128 -0.72 3.60 21.01
C MET A 128 -1.15 5.07 20.93
N LEU A 129 -2.45 5.33 20.91
CA LEU A 129 -3.00 6.69 20.94
C LEU A 129 -2.73 7.41 22.28
N GLU A 130 -2.63 6.66 23.39
CA GLU A 130 -2.27 7.24 24.69
C GLU A 130 -0.76 7.55 24.81
N GLU A 131 0.06 6.71 24.20
CA GLU A 131 1.52 6.76 24.31
C GLU A 131 2.19 7.66 23.27
N HIS A 132 1.55 7.85 22.11
CA HIS A 132 2.15 8.55 20.97
C HIS A 132 1.23 9.65 20.43
N PRO A 133 1.80 10.77 20.03
CA PRO A 133 1.07 11.80 19.31
C PRO A 133 0.84 11.31 17.86
N ILE A 134 -0.41 11.02 17.50
CA ILE A 134 -0.82 10.52 16.18
C ILE A 134 -1.64 11.60 15.47
N ASP A 135 -1.38 11.78 14.16
CA ASP A 135 -2.05 12.78 13.33
C ASP A 135 -3.16 12.16 12.45
N LEU A 136 -3.06 10.84 12.18
CA LEU A 136 -4.04 10.10 11.38
C LEU A 136 -4.00 8.61 11.73
N VAL A 137 -5.17 7.98 11.75
CA VAL A 137 -5.32 6.53 11.94
C VAL A 137 -5.80 5.88 10.65
N LEU A 138 -5.12 4.85 10.20
CA LEU A 138 -5.58 3.90 9.19
C LEU A 138 -6.07 2.66 9.93
N MET A 139 -7.38 2.40 9.91
CA MET A 139 -8.03 1.40 10.74
C MET A 139 -8.64 0.29 9.89
N ASP A 140 -8.11 -0.93 9.98
CA ASP A 140 -8.79 -2.08 9.39
C ASP A 140 -10.15 -2.28 10.05
N CYS A 141 -11.18 -2.47 9.25
CA CYS A 141 -12.54 -2.72 9.74
C CYS A 141 -12.67 -4.09 10.40
N ASN A 142 -11.96 -5.12 9.88
CA ASN A 142 -12.15 -6.51 10.27
C ASN A 142 -10.88 -7.09 10.91
N MET A 143 -10.83 -7.09 12.23
CA MET A 143 -9.72 -7.62 13.02
C MET A 143 -10.23 -8.48 14.17
N PRO A 144 -9.43 -9.47 14.64
CA PRO A 144 -9.73 -10.24 15.84
C PRO A 144 -9.60 -9.37 17.10
N VAL A 145 -10.12 -9.86 18.21
CA VAL A 145 -10.06 -9.27 19.55
C VAL A 145 -10.96 -8.04 19.69
N MET A 146 -10.68 -6.99 18.92
CA MET A 146 -11.47 -5.76 18.81
C MET A 146 -11.40 -5.27 17.38
N ASP A 147 -12.54 -5.22 16.71
CA ASP A 147 -12.66 -4.74 15.34
C ASP A 147 -12.48 -3.21 15.23
N GLY A 148 -12.32 -2.72 14.00
CA GLY A 148 -12.09 -1.30 13.77
C GLY A 148 -13.29 -0.42 14.09
N TYR A 149 -14.50 -0.94 13.99
CA TYR A 149 -15.72 -0.20 14.32
C TYR A 149 -15.82 0.04 15.83
N GLU A 150 -15.58 -1.00 16.62
CA GLU A 150 -15.59 -0.92 18.07
C GLU A 150 -14.47 -0.02 18.58
N ALA A 151 -13.26 -0.19 18.05
CA ALA A 151 -12.12 0.67 18.37
C ALA A 151 -12.43 2.14 18.08
N THR A 152 -13.03 2.43 16.93
CA THR A 152 -13.41 3.80 16.54
C THR A 152 -14.44 4.38 17.48
N ARG A 153 -15.49 3.62 17.84
CA ARG A 153 -16.49 4.09 18.83
C ARG A 153 -15.82 4.45 20.15
N GLN A 154 -14.96 3.59 20.69
CA GLN A 154 -14.26 3.85 21.95
C GLN A 154 -13.33 5.09 21.85
N ILE A 155 -12.65 5.29 20.71
CA ILE A 155 -11.85 6.49 20.47
C ILE A 155 -12.75 7.74 20.52
N ARG A 156 -13.90 7.73 19.85
CA ARG A 156 -14.83 8.87 19.80
C ARG A 156 -15.50 9.13 21.15
N ASP A 157 -15.96 8.08 21.83
CA ASP A 157 -16.64 8.17 23.13
C ASP A 157 -15.72 8.69 24.23
N SER A 158 -14.40 8.48 24.10
CA SER A 158 -13.42 9.02 25.05
C SER A 158 -13.38 10.55 25.09
N GLY A 159 -13.84 11.22 24.03
CA GLY A 159 -13.77 12.67 23.86
C GLY A 159 -12.35 13.26 23.68
N ARG A 160 -11.30 12.43 23.87
CA ARG A 160 -9.88 12.88 23.85
C ARG A 160 -9.36 13.12 22.43
N TRP A 161 -9.86 12.36 21.45
CA TRP A 161 -9.39 12.36 20.06
C TRP A 161 -10.50 12.74 19.07
N GLY A 162 -11.39 13.66 19.45
CA GLY A 162 -12.54 14.06 18.66
C GLY A 162 -12.19 14.61 17.26
N GLY A 163 -11.03 15.23 17.12
CA GLY A 163 -10.55 15.77 15.84
C GLY A 163 -9.54 14.88 15.10
N LEU A 164 -9.21 13.68 15.61
CA LEU A 164 -8.25 12.78 14.99
C LEU A 164 -8.90 12.09 13.78
N PRO A 165 -8.39 12.26 12.54
CA PRO A 165 -8.90 11.55 11.38
C PRO A 165 -8.72 10.05 11.50
N ILE A 166 -9.82 9.29 11.31
CA ILE A 166 -9.82 7.82 11.30
C ILE A 166 -10.33 7.36 9.93
N ILE A 167 -9.46 6.75 9.17
CA ILE A 167 -9.72 6.28 7.81
C ILE A 167 -9.89 4.77 7.82
N ALA A 168 -11.07 4.30 7.42
CA ALA A 168 -11.36 2.87 7.32
C ALA A 168 -10.51 2.21 6.22
N LEU A 169 -9.85 1.09 6.53
CA LEU A 169 -9.31 0.17 5.53
C LEU A 169 -10.33 -0.96 5.35
N THR A 170 -10.97 -1.03 4.18
CA THR A 170 -12.05 -1.99 3.93
C THR A 170 -11.75 -2.88 2.74
N ALA A 171 -12.11 -4.17 2.82
CA ALA A 171 -12.03 -5.08 1.68
C ALA A 171 -13.08 -4.76 0.60
N ASN A 172 -14.13 -4.01 0.94
CA ASN A 172 -15.25 -3.74 0.05
C ASN A 172 -15.78 -2.31 0.24
N ALA A 173 -15.80 -1.53 -0.83
CA ALA A 173 -16.29 -0.15 -0.83
C ALA A 173 -17.78 -0.04 -1.15
N LEU A 174 -18.59 -1.06 -0.81
CA LEU A 174 -20.04 -1.04 -1.00
C LEU A 174 -20.73 0.03 -0.14
N PRO A 175 -21.90 0.53 -0.57
CA PRO A 175 -22.64 1.56 0.16
C PRO A 175 -22.90 1.21 1.62
N ASP A 176 -23.29 -0.02 1.90
CA ASP A 176 -23.60 -0.51 3.25
C ASP A 176 -22.37 -0.46 4.18
N GLU A 177 -21.18 -0.80 3.64
CA GLU A 177 -19.93 -0.75 4.40
C GLU A 177 -19.53 0.69 4.74
N ARG A 178 -19.73 1.61 3.80
CA ARG A 178 -19.49 3.05 4.01
C ARG A 178 -20.41 3.62 5.10
N GLU A 179 -21.68 3.21 5.09
CA GLU A 179 -22.64 3.60 6.12
C GLU A 179 -22.20 3.11 7.51
N ARG A 180 -21.75 1.85 7.61
CA ARG A 180 -21.22 1.27 8.86
C ARG A 180 -19.97 2.02 9.36
N CYS A 181 -19.04 2.34 8.48
CA CYS A 181 -17.85 3.14 8.82
C CYS A 181 -18.26 4.50 9.39
N ARG A 182 -19.18 5.19 8.70
CA ARG A 182 -19.68 6.50 9.14
C ARG A 182 -20.44 6.42 10.48
N ALA A 183 -21.30 5.42 10.65
CA ALA A 183 -22.04 5.19 11.88
C ALA A 183 -21.12 4.89 13.08
N ALA A 184 -19.96 4.30 12.85
CA ALA A 184 -18.94 4.09 13.87
C ALA A 184 -18.12 5.35 14.21
N GLY A 185 -18.22 6.42 13.39
CA GLY A 185 -17.47 7.68 13.59
C GLY A 185 -16.16 7.77 12.79
N MET A 186 -15.99 6.94 11.75
CA MET A 186 -14.87 7.06 10.81
C MET A 186 -15.13 8.21 9.82
N ASP A 187 -14.06 8.90 9.43
CA ASP A 187 -14.14 10.13 8.64
C ASP A 187 -14.07 9.88 7.14
N ASP A 188 -13.34 8.83 6.72
CA ASP A 188 -13.17 8.46 5.31
C ASP A 188 -12.90 6.95 5.21
N TYR A 189 -12.73 6.46 3.99
CA TYR A 189 -12.41 5.04 3.75
C TYR A 189 -11.43 4.89 2.60
N LEU A 190 -10.67 3.77 2.62
CA LEU A 190 -9.73 3.36 1.59
C LEU A 190 -9.93 1.86 1.32
N ALA A 191 -10.28 1.52 0.08
CA ALA A 191 -10.53 0.12 -0.30
C ALA A 191 -9.21 -0.65 -0.47
N LYS A 192 -9.13 -1.84 0.10
CA LYS A 192 -8.02 -2.78 -0.11
C LYS A 192 -8.25 -3.60 -1.40
N PRO A 193 -7.20 -3.85 -2.20
CA PRO A 193 -5.83 -3.34 -2.11
C PRO A 193 -5.74 -1.90 -2.61
N PHE A 194 -5.09 -1.04 -1.86
CA PHE A 194 -4.87 0.37 -2.23
C PHE A 194 -3.47 0.62 -2.77
N HIS A 195 -3.34 1.66 -3.58
CA HIS A 195 -2.09 2.08 -4.17
C HIS A 195 -1.56 3.38 -3.52
N ARG A 196 -0.29 3.69 -3.84
CA ARG A 196 0.38 4.89 -3.31
C ARG A 196 -0.42 6.18 -3.54
N ASP A 197 -1.00 6.34 -4.72
CA ASP A 197 -1.69 7.57 -5.11
C ASP A 197 -3.01 7.77 -4.34
N GLU A 198 -3.73 6.68 -4.06
CA GLU A 198 -4.94 6.70 -3.24
C GLU A 198 -4.61 7.04 -1.79
N LEU A 199 -3.55 6.43 -1.25
CA LEU A 199 -3.06 6.72 0.09
C LEU A 199 -2.54 8.17 0.20
N LYS A 200 -1.84 8.66 -0.85
CA LYS A 200 -1.40 10.05 -0.94
C LYS A 200 -2.60 11.00 -0.93
N ALA A 201 -3.64 10.72 -1.70
CA ALA A 201 -4.84 11.55 -1.74
C ALA A 201 -5.55 11.66 -0.38
N ILE A 202 -5.59 10.58 0.40
CA ILE A 202 -6.10 10.57 1.78
C ILE A 202 -5.23 11.46 2.67
N LEU A 203 -3.91 11.29 2.62
CA LEU A 203 -2.99 12.10 3.41
C LEU A 203 -3.06 13.59 3.04
N ASP A 204 -3.18 13.92 1.76
CA ASP A 204 -3.32 15.31 1.29
C ASP A 204 -4.62 15.95 1.78
N ARG A 205 -5.70 15.17 1.90
CA ARG A 205 -6.99 15.64 2.37
C ARG A 205 -7.03 15.87 3.88
N TRP A 206 -6.50 14.92 4.65
CA TRP A 206 -6.67 14.89 6.11
C TRP A 206 -5.46 15.44 6.88
N CYS A 207 -4.27 15.41 6.28
CA CYS A 207 -3.04 15.95 6.82
C CYS A 207 -2.30 16.74 5.73
N PRO A 208 -2.86 17.87 5.26
CA PRO A 208 -2.21 18.68 4.24
C PRO A 208 -0.82 19.11 4.70
N LEU A 209 0.13 19.14 3.76
CA LEU A 209 1.45 19.71 4.03
C LEU A 209 1.25 21.18 4.40
N THR A 210 1.52 21.51 5.64
CA THR A 210 1.65 22.93 6.01
C THR A 210 2.90 23.45 5.31
N ALA A 211 2.72 24.39 4.39
CA ALA A 211 3.86 25.15 3.88
C ALA A 211 4.58 25.74 5.09
N SER A 212 5.83 25.32 5.28
CA SER A 212 6.69 25.94 6.28
C SER A 212 6.95 27.37 5.83
N ASP A 213 6.45 28.33 6.58
CA ASP A 213 6.87 29.74 6.49
C ASP A 213 8.37 29.87 6.77
#